data_4711d851a77dffcfaaca1fff2a62aba6
#
_entry.id   4711d851a77dffcfaaca1fff2a62aba6
#
_cell.length_a   1.000
_cell.length_b   1.000
_cell.length_c   1.000
_cell.angle_alpha   90.00
_cell.angle_beta   90.00
_cell.angle_gamma   90.00
#
_symmetry.space_group_name_H-M   'P 1'
#
loop_
_entity.id
_entity.type
_entity.pdbx_description
1 polymer ?
#
loop_
_entity_poly.entity_id
_entity_poly.type
_entity_poly.pdbx_seq_one_letter_code
_entity_poly.pdbx_strand_id
1 'polypeptide(L)' 'MHENWNEETTATQKARVRAWLLEGHSITQLEALKMFQSLRLSAIIFDLREEGLDIVTEKLQVSPKKRVARYYIRKKESE' A
#
# COMPACT_ATOMS: atom_id res chain seq x y z
N MET A 1 15.27 24.69 6.06
CA MET A 1 14.97 24.37 5.91
C MET A 1 14.46 23.63 5.88
N HIS A 2 14.11 23.26 5.76
CA HIS A 2 13.53 22.52 5.86
C HIS A 2 13.41 21.72 5.21
N GLU A 3 13.66 20.94 5.26
CA GLU A 3 13.45 20.25 4.74
C GLU A 3 12.52 19.61 4.77
N ASN A 4 12.51 19.24 4.33
CA ASN A 4 11.26 18.82 4.19
C ASN A 4 11.10 17.43 3.80
N TRP A 5 11.88 16.57 4.32
CA TRP A 5 11.75 15.18 4.09
C TRP A 5 10.39 14.69 4.52
N ASN A 6 9.80 15.36 5.47
CA ASN A 6 8.49 14.94 5.91
C ASN A 6 7.40 15.62 5.13
N GLU A 7 7.78 16.31 4.11
CA GLU A 7 6.79 16.95 3.30
C GLU A 7 6.16 16.05 2.32
N GLU A 8 6.59 14.82 2.26
CA GLU A 8 5.83 13.93 1.48
C GLU A 8 4.48 13.86 2.08
N THR A 9 3.53 14.41 1.39
CA THR A 9 2.18 14.45 1.86
C THR A 9 1.56 13.09 1.69
N THR A 10 0.40 12.92 2.30
CA THR A 10 -0.36 11.70 2.08
C THR A 10 -0.67 11.53 0.60
N ALA A 11 -0.90 12.62 -0.11
CA ALA A 11 -1.18 12.51 -1.53
C ALA A 11 0.02 11.95 -2.29
N THR A 12 1.23 12.38 -1.93
CA THR A 12 2.42 11.86 -2.58
C THR A 12 2.63 10.40 -2.24
N GLN A 13 2.44 10.03 -0.99
CA GLN A 13 2.58 8.63 -0.61
C GLN A 13 1.54 7.78 -1.31
N LYS A 14 0.32 8.29 -1.42
CA LYS A 14 -0.72 7.55 -2.11
C LYS A 14 -0.35 7.31 -3.56
N ALA A 15 0.21 8.33 -4.22
CA ALA A 15 0.59 8.17 -5.61
C ALA A 15 1.67 7.11 -5.77
N ARG A 16 2.61 7.07 -4.84
CA ARG A 16 3.67 6.09 -4.91
C ARG A 16 3.15 4.68 -4.67
N VAL A 17 2.30 4.51 -3.69
CA VAL A 17 1.72 3.21 -3.41
C VAL A 17 0.87 2.77 -4.60
N ARG A 18 0.13 3.71 -5.18
CA ARG A 18 -0.71 3.39 -6.32
C ARG A 18 0.13 2.87 -7.48
N ALA A 19 1.21 3.56 -7.80
CA ALA A 19 2.07 3.14 -8.88
C ALA A 19 2.67 1.76 -8.60
N TRP A 20 3.09 1.53 -7.36
CA TRP A 20 3.67 0.26 -6.96
C TRP A 20 2.68 -0.88 -7.19
N LEU A 21 1.45 -0.68 -6.76
CA LEU A 21 0.42 -1.71 -6.92
C LEU A 21 0.06 -1.91 -8.38
N LEU A 22 0.02 -0.83 -9.15
CA LEU A 22 -0.33 -0.96 -10.56
C LEU A 22 0.73 -1.69 -11.35
N GLU A 23 1.95 -1.73 -10.85
CA GLU A 23 2.99 -2.50 -11.49
C GLU A 23 2.89 -3.99 -11.17
N GLY A 24 1.92 -4.39 -10.37
CA GLY A 24 1.72 -5.79 -10.09
C GLY A 24 2.33 -6.26 -8.78
N HIS A 25 2.80 -5.32 -7.96
CA HIS A 25 3.41 -5.69 -6.69
C HIS A 25 2.40 -5.70 -5.58
N SER A 26 2.73 -6.40 -4.52
CA SER A 26 1.95 -6.34 -3.30
C SER A 26 2.70 -5.50 -2.28
N ILE A 27 2.01 -5.13 -1.20
CA ILE A 27 2.65 -4.32 -0.19
C ILE A 27 2.05 -4.62 1.17
N THR A 28 2.92 -4.65 2.18
CA THR A 28 2.49 -4.75 3.58
C THR A 28 2.81 -3.42 4.26
N GLN A 29 2.30 -3.26 5.48
CA GLN A 29 2.59 -2.03 6.23
C GLN A 29 4.09 -1.87 6.47
N LEU A 30 4.77 -2.98 6.74
CA LEU A 30 6.21 -2.88 6.96
C LEU A 30 6.93 -2.43 5.70
N GLU A 31 6.52 -2.95 4.56
CA GLU A 31 7.12 -2.54 3.31
C GLU A 31 6.81 -1.09 2.99
N ALA A 32 5.59 -0.65 3.30
CA ALA A 32 5.24 0.74 3.08
C ALA A 32 6.10 1.65 3.95
N LEU A 33 6.37 1.24 5.17
CA LEU A 33 7.22 2.02 6.03
C LEU A 33 8.64 2.09 5.48
N LYS A 34 9.16 0.97 5.04
CA LYS A 34 10.54 0.93 4.55
C LYS A 34 10.72 1.65 3.22
N MET A 35 9.77 1.49 2.33
CA MET A 35 9.95 2.02 0.98
C MET A 35 9.42 3.42 0.83
N PHE A 36 8.34 3.73 1.52
CA PHE A 36 7.67 5.02 1.33
C PHE A 36 7.55 5.81 2.61
N GLN A 37 8.07 5.27 3.70
CA GLN A 37 8.05 5.93 5.00
C GLN A 37 6.63 6.27 5.43
N SER A 38 5.70 5.40 5.10
CA SER A 38 4.31 5.65 5.40
C SER A 38 3.84 4.77 6.54
N LEU A 39 3.24 5.38 7.54
CA LEU A 39 2.60 4.66 8.62
C LEU A 39 1.10 4.57 8.41
N ARG A 40 0.62 5.02 7.26
CA ARG A 40 -0.81 5.15 7.03
C ARG A 40 -1.27 4.32 5.85
N LEU A 41 -0.66 3.16 5.69
CA LEU A 41 -0.97 2.35 4.51
C LEU A 41 -2.45 2.00 4.43
N SER A 42 -3.09 1.62 5.54
CA SER A 42 -4.48 1.23 5.45
C SER A 42 -5.36 2.40 5.01
N ALA A 43 -5.02 3.62 5.43
CA ALA A 43 -5.79 4.77 4.98
C ALA A 43 -5.58 5.01 3.50
N ILE A 44 -4.35 4.81 3.03
CA ILE A 44 -4.06 4.96 1.62
C ILE A 44 -4.83 3.92 0.81
N ILE A 45 -4.84 2.69 1.29
CA ILE A 45 -5.57 1.63 0.61
C ILE A 45 -7.06 1.96 0.56
N PHE A 46 -7.60 2.50 1.63
CA PHE A 46 -9.00 2.89 1.63
C PHE A 46 -9.25 3.93 0.55
N ASP A 47 -8.40 4.94 0.48
CA ASP A 47 -8.55 5.99 -0.51
C ASP A 47 -8.46 5.44 -1.93
N LEU A 48 -7.52 4.54 -2.16
CA LEU A 48 -7.36 3.96 -3.49
C LEU A 48 -8.56 3.14 -3.89
N ARG A 49 -9.16 2.45 -2.94
CA ARG A 49 -10.39 1.72 -3.23
C ARG A 49 -11.52 2.66 -3.59
N GLU A 50 -11.58 3.81 -2.93
CA GLU A 50 -12.59 4.80 -3.26
C GLU A 50 -12.38 5.34 -4.65
N GLU A 51 -11.16 5.31 -5.14
CA GLU A 51 -10.87 5.74 -6.50
C GLU A 51 -11.17 4.67 -7.54
N GLY A 52 -11.58 3.49 -7.10
CA GLY A 52 -11.97 2.44 -8.04
C GLY A 52 -10.98 1.33 -8.22
N LEU A 53 -9.88 1.32 -7.48
CA LEU A 53 -8.92 0.24 -7.61
C LEU A 53 -9.41 -0.99 -6.84
N ASP A 54 -9.29 -2.13 -7.48
CA ASP A 54 -9.76 -3.38 -6.90
C ASP A 54 -8.64 -4.00 -6.07
N ILE A 55 -8.49 -3.51 -4.85
CA ILE A 55 -7.40 -3.93 -3.98
C ILE A 55 -7.86 -5.04 -3.05
N VAL A 56 -7.15 -6.14 -3.09
CA VAL A 56 -7.44 -7.29 -2.26
C VAL A 56 -6.58 -7.23 -1.00
N THR A 57 -7.17 -7.60 0.13
CA THR A 57 -6.42 -7.74 1.36
C THR A 57 -6.22 -9.22 1.62
N GLU A 58 -4.97 -9.62 1.74
CA GLU A 58 -4.64 -10.99 2.04
C GLU A 58 -3.97 -11.05 3.39
N LYS A 59 -4.39 -11.99 4.22
CA LYS A 59 -3.76 -12.13 5.53
C LYS A 59 -2.70 -13.19 5.45
N LEU A 60 -1.48 -12.81 5.79
CA LEU A 60 -0.36 -13.73 5.80
C LEU A 60 -0.03 -14.09 7.24
N GLN A 61 0.12 -15.36 7.50
CA GLN A 61 0.51 -15.79 8.82
C GLN A 61 2.01 -15.89 8.86
N VAL A 62 2.65 -14.99 9.59
CA VAL A 62 4.10 -14.94 9.64
C VAL A 62 4.63 -15.69 10.86
N SER A 63 3.76 -16.02 11.80
CA SER A 63 4.13 -16.85 12.93
C SER A 63 2.83 -17.43 13.48
N PRO A 64 2.90 -18.39 14.39
CA PRO A 64 1.66 -18.98 14.90
C PRO A 64 0.70 -17.99 15.50
N LYS A 65 1.20 -16.86 15.97
CA LYS A 65 0.34 -15.90 16.63
C LYS A 65 0.29 -14.57 15.94
N LYS A 66 0.85 -14.46 14.73
CA LYS A 66 0.91 -13.16 14.11
C LYS A 66 0.52 -13.23 12.65
N ARG A 67 -0.38 -12.35 12.26
CA ARG A 67 -0.76 -12.21 10.87
C ARG A 67 -0.52 -10.80 10.43
N VAL A 68 -0.19 -10.61 9.18
CA VAL A 68 -0.05 -9.28 8.61
C VAL A 68 -0.90 -9.21 7.36
N ALA A 69 -1.38 -8.01 7.08
CA ALA A 69 -2.17 -7.79 5.89
C ALA A 69 -1.26 -7.44 4.74
N ARG A 70 -1.51 -8.04 3.61
CA ARG A 70 -0.81 -7.73 2.38
C ARG A 70 -1.84 -7.29 1.36
N TYR A 71 -1.56 -6.21 0.68
CA TYR A 71 -2.50 -5.63 -0.28
C TYR A 71 -1.95 -5.75 -1.69
N TYR A 72 -2.82 -6.03 -2.62
CA TYR A 72 -2.43 -6.06 -4.03
C TYR A 72 -3.66 -5.82 -4.88
N ILE A 73 -3.46 -5.41 -6.11
CA ILE A 73 -4.57 -5.19 -7.02
C ILE A 73 -4.92 -6.51 -7.67
N ARG A 74 -6.19 -6.85 -7.64
CA ARG A 74 -6.65 -8.08 -8.25
C ARG A 74 -6.43 -8.01 -9.75
N LYS A 75 -5.74 -9.02 -10.28
CA LYS A 75 -5.49 -9.02 -11.68
C LYS A 75 -6.71 -9.53 -12.39
N LYS A 76 -7.15 -8.82 -13.39
CA LYS A 76 -8.25 -9.31 -14.16
C LYS A 76 -7.77 -10.36 -15.11
N GLU A 77 -8.46 -11.46 -15.17
CA GLU A 77 -8.12 -12.46 -16.10
C GLU A 77 -8.71 -12.08 -17.37
N SER A 78 -7.97 -11.83 -18.29
CA SER A 78 -8.54 -11.56 -19.51
C SER A 78 -8.77 -12.77 -20.27
N GLU A 79 -8.71 -13.30 -20.19
CA GLU A 79 -9.02 -14.11 -20.83
C GLU A 79 -9.22 -14.29 -21.43
#